data_7ab289b35e43f503195ac384cba06831
#
_entry.id   7ab289b35e43f503195ac384cba06831
#
_cell.length_a   1.000
_cell.length_b   1.000
_cell.length_c   1.000
_cell.angle_alpha   90.00
_cell.angle_beta   90.00
_cell.angle_gamma   90.00
#
_symmetry.space_group_name_H-M   'P 1'
#
loop_
_entity.id
_entity.type
_entity.pdbx_description
1 polymer ?
#
loop_
_entity_poly.entity_id
_entity_poly.type
_entity_poly.pdbx_seq_one_letter_code
_entity_poly.pdbx_strand_id
1 'polypeptide(L)'
;MPKRILILDDSEDILEVMKDTLEMEGYEVQGLNFTDDICKAAIDYNADMVILDYILFGINGGELCHILKTTPTTAHIPVIMVSAYPRVLESLGNYGSDDFVAKPFDLSDITDAIKNCFLKAGNDVEHADCDF
;
A
#
# COMPACT_ATOMS: atom_id res chain seq x y z
N MET A 1 3.85 15.87 -10.93
CA MET A 1 4.65 15.24 -9.85
C MET A 1 4.34 13.76 -9.78
N PRO A 2 5.35 12.90 -9.81
CA PRO A 2 5.09 11.47 -9.72
C PRO A 2 4.52 11.12 -8.34
N LYS A 3 3.65 10.11 -8.33
CA LYS A 3 3.12 9.58 -7.08
C LYS A 3 4.20 8.79 -6.34
N ARG A 4 4.22 8.91 -5.02
CA ARG A 4 5.21 8.26 -4.17
C ARG A 4 4.59 7.06 -3.48
N ILE A 5 5.22 5.90 -3.63
CA ILE A 5 4.75 4.64 -3.07
C ILE A 5 5.77 4.13 -2.08
N LEU A 6 5.33 3.86 -0.86
CA LEU A 6 6.14 3.23 0.17
C LEU A 6 5.77 1.75 0.23
N ILE A 7 6.76 0.88 0.12
CA ILE A 7 6.55 -0.57 0.16
C ILE A 7 7.27 -1.14 1.38
N LEU A 8 6.55 -1.91 2.18
CA LEU A 8 7.12 -2.62 3.31
C LEU A 8 6.96 -4.12 3.10
N ASP A 9 8.09 -4.81 2.92
CA ASP A 9 8.14 -6.26 2.68
C ASP A 9 9.48 -6.76 3.20
N ASP A 10 9.49 -7.89 3.90
CA ASP A 10 10.73 -8.44 4.46
C ASP A 10 11.62 -9.14 3.41
N SER A 11 11.13 -9.32 2.20
CA SER A 11 11.90 -9.88 1.09
C SER A 11 12.55 -8.77 0.26
N GLU A 12 13.87 -8.66 0.32
CA GLU A 12 14.61 -7.68 -0.47
C GLU A 12 14.45 -7.91 -1.97
N ASP A 13 14.34 -9.17 -2.40
CA ASP A 13 14.13 -9.50 -3.80
C ASP A 13 12.80 -8.97 -4.32
N ILE A 14 11.75 -9.11 -3.53
CA ILE A 14 10.43 -8.58 -3.90
C ILE A 14 10.47 -7.06 -3.93
N LEU A 15 11.10 -6.43 -2.94
CA LEU A 15 11.24 -4.96 -2.91
C LEU A 15 11.95 -4.45 -4.16
N GLU A 16 13.04 -5.10 -4.55
CA GLU A 16 13.80 -4.69 -5.73
C GLU A 16 12.98 -4.80 -7.01
N VAL A 17 12.32 -5.95 -7.20
CA VAL A 17 11.51 -6.18 -8.40
C VAL A 17 10.35 -5.20 -8.46
N MET A 18 9.65 -4.99 -7.35
CA MET A 18 8.53 -4.05 -7.32
C MET A 18 9.00 -2.61 -7.57
N LYS A 19 10.10 -2.22 -6.93
CA LYS A 19 10.65 -0.88 -7.13
C LYS A 19 10.98 -0.63 -8.59
N ASP A 20 11.72 -1.55 -9.21
CA ASP A 20 12.10 -1.40 -10.61
C ASP A 20 10.88 -1.30 -11.52
N THR A 21 9.91 -2.18 -11.31
CA THR A 21 8.69 -2.22 -12.13
C THR A 21 7.87 -0.93 -11.98
N LEU A 22 7.67 -0.48 -10.74
CA LEU A 22 6.85 0.70 -10.50
C LEU A 22 7.55 1.99 -10.92
N GLU A 23 8.87 2.05 -10.81
CA GLU A 23 9.62 3.19 -11.33
C GLU A 23 9.49 3.28 -12.84
N MET A 24 9.47 2.14 -13.55
CA MET A 24 9.22 2.13 -15.00
C MET A 24 7.83 2.64 -15.36
N GLU A 25 6.87 2.49 -14.45
CA GLU A 25 5.50 3.02 -14.64
C GLU A 25 5.38 4.50 -14.28
N GLY A 26 6.45 5.12 -13.82
CA GLY A 26 6.47 6.55 -13.52
C GLY A 26 6.25 6.91 -12.06
N TYR A 27 6.24 5.94 -11.14
CA TYR A 27 6.13 6.20 -9.71
C TYR A 27 7.49 6.39 -9.08
N GLU A 28 7.54 7.14 -7.98
CA GLU A 28 8.70 7.12 -7.09
C GLU A 28 8.44 6.08 -6.01
N VAL A 29 9.45 5.28 -5.68
CA VAL A 29 9.27 4.15 -4.77
C VAL A 29 10.36 4.12 -3.71
N GLN A 30 9.96 3.94 -2.45
CA GLN A 30 10.86 3.61 -1.37
C GLN A 30 10.47 2.25 -0.81
N GLY A 31 11.43 1.32 -0.76
CA GLY A 31 11.24 0.01 -0.16
C GLY A 31 11.87 -0.05 1.21
N LEU A 32 11.16 -0.63 2.17
CA LEU A 32 11.67 -0.89 3.52
C LEU A 32 11.44 -2.35 3.85
N ASN A 33 12.46 -2.98 4.43
CA ASN A 33 12.30 -4.34 4.95
C ASN A 33 11.90 -4.35 6.44
N PHE A 34 11.94 -3.19 7.09
CA PHE A 34 11.58 -3.04 8.49
C PHE A 34 11.26 -1.58 8.79
N THR A 35 10.32 -1.36 9.70
CA THR A 35 10.12 -0.06 10.34
C THR A 35 9.55 -0.27 11.73
N ASP A 36 9.95 0.56 12.67
CA ASP A 36 9.38 0.58 14.02
C ASP A 36 8.22 1.58 14.14
N ASP A 37 8.00 2.41 13.11
CA ASP A 37 6.91 3.38 13.09
C ASP A 37 6.47 3.63 11.65
N ILE A 38 5.43 2.91 11.22
CA ILE A 38 4.95 2.98 9.84
C ILE A 38 4.36 4.35 9.51
N CYS A 39 3.71 4.99 10.47
CA CYS A 39 3.13 6.31 10.24
C CYS A 39 4.23 7.34 10.00
N LYS A 40 5.28 7.31 10.80
CA LYS A 40 6.43 8.20 10.62
C LYS A 40 7.09 7.96 9.26
N ALA A 41 7.29 6.69 8.90
CA ALA A 41 7.90 6.35 7.61
C ALA A 41 7.07 6.90 6.44
N ALA A 42 5.76 6.75 6.50
CA ALA A 42 4.86 7.24 5.45
C ALA A 42 4.87 8.77 5.36
N ILE A 43 4.86 9.44 6.49
CA ILE A 43 4.86 10.91 6.55
C ILE A 43 6.20 11.46 6.07
N ASP A 44 7.31 10.91 6.55
CA ASP A 44 8.66 11.40 6.19
C ASP A 44 8.92 11.25 4.70
N TYR A 45 8.41 10.18 4.08
CA TYR A 45 8.55 9.98 2.65
C TYR A 45 7.52 10.78 1.84
N ASN A 46 6.49 11.33 2.47
CA ASN A 46 5.33 11.92 1.79
C ASN A 46 4.65 10.90 0.89
N ALA A 47 4.38 9.72 1.41
CA ALA A 47 3.80 8.64 0.63
C ALA A 47 2.39 8.98 0.17
N ASP A 48 2.12 8.74 -1.11
CA ASP A 48 0.78 8.82 -1.68
C ASP A 48 0.05 7.48 -1.58
N MET A 49 0.79 6.41 -1.33
CA MET A 49 0.26 5.06 -1.16
C MET A 49 1.25 4.23 -0.35
N VAL A 50 0.74 3.26 0.40
CA VAL A 50 1.56 2.29 1.13
C VAL A 50 1.16 0.89 0.71
N ILE A 51 2.14 0.04 0.39
CA ILE A 51 1.93 -1.38 0.11
C ILE A 51 2.57 -2.16 1.23
N LEU A 52 1.77 -3.02 1.90
CA LEU A 52 2.19 -3.79 3.06
C LEU A 52 2.07 -5.28 2.80
N ASP A 53 3.13 -6.03 3.09
CA ASP A 53 3.04 -7.48 3.18
C ASP A 53 2.29 -7.83 4.48
N TYR A 54 1.34 -8.78 4.41
CA TYR A 54 0.57 -9.20 5.57
C TYR A 54 1.44 -9.84 6.65
N ILE A 55 2.38 -10.71 6.23
CA ILE A 55 3.30 -11.34 7.17
C ILE A 55 4.68 -10.71 7.03
N LEU A 56 5.03 -9.88 7.99
CA LEU A 56 6.34 -9.26 8.10
C LEU A 56 7.11 -9.89 9.24
N PHE A 57 8.39 -9.68 9.27
CA PHE A 57 9.29 -10.28 10.26
C PHE A 57 8.87 -9.89 11.67
N GLY A 58 8.17 -10.80 12.36
CA GLY A 58 7.72 -10.58 13.74
C GLY A 58 6.59 -9.58 13.92
N ILE A 59 6.07 -9.02 12.84
CA ILE A 59 5.01 -8.01 12.88
C ILE A 59 3.92 -8.39 11.88
N ASN A 60 2.68 -8.26 12.32
CA ASN A 60 1.52 -8.50 11.46
C ASN A 60 1.25 -7.23 10.62
N GLY A 61 1.36 -7.35 9.30
CA GLY A 61 1.08 -6.24 8.38
C GLY A 61 -0.34 -5.71 8.51
N GLY A 62 -1.30 -6.55 8.90
CA GLY A 62 -2.67 -6.11 9.17
C GLY A 62 -2.75 -5.11 10.31
N GLU A 63 -1.95 -5.30 11.36
CA GLU A 63 -1.88 -4.34 12.45
C GLU A 63 -1.31 -3.00 11.98
N LEU A 64 -0.29 -3.03 11.13
CA LEU A 64 0.27 -1.81 10.57
C LEU A 64 -0.74 -1.08 9.69
N CYS A 65 -1.51 -1.82 8.90
CA CYS A 65 -2.58 -1.24 8.10
C CYS A 65 -3.63 -0.56 8.99
N HIS A 66 -4.05 -1.23 10.05
CA HIS A 66 -5.00 -0.68 11.01
C HIS A 66 -4.48 0.62 11.63
N ILE A 67 -3.21 0.63 12.04
CA ILE A 67 -2.57 1.82 12.60
C ILE A 67 -2.59 2.98 11.59
N LEU A 68 -2.21 2.72 10.35
CA LEU A 68 -2.23 3.74 9.30
C LEU A 68 -3.64 4.30 9.09
N LYS A 69 -4.64 3.44 9.02
CA LYS A 69 -6.01 3.85 8.69
C LYS A 69 -6.73 4.48 9.86
N THR A 70 -6.25 4.29 11.10
CA THR A 70 -6.85 4.89 12.28
C THR A 70 -6.09 6.10 12.83
N THR A 71 -4.91 6.40 12.27
CA THR A 71 -4.13 7.57 12.66
C THR A 71 -4.54 8.75 11.78
N PRO A 72 -4.99 9.88 12.35
CA PRO A 72 -5.55 10.98 11.54
C PRO A 72 -4.62 11.52 10.46
N THR A 73 -3.30 11.52 10.70
CA THR A 73 -2.34 12.07 9.74
C THR A 73 -2.07 11.13 8.55
N THR A 74 -2.42 9.85 8.66
CA THR A 74 -2.17 8.85 7.61
C THR A 74 -3.45 8.16 7.11
N ALA A 75 -4.58 8.41 7.74
CA ALA A 75 -5.84 7.71 7.42
C ALA A 75 -6.27 7.91 5.96
N HIS A 76 -5.89 9.02 5.34
CA HIS A 76 -6.23 9.34 3.95
C HIS A 76 -5.36 8.60 2.93
N ILE A 77 -4.24 8.00 3.35
CA ILE A 77 -3.30 7.34 2.44
C ILE A 77 -3.86 5.98 2.05
N PRO A 78 -4.04 5.70 0.75
CA PRO A 78 -4.46 4.36 0.31
C PRO A 78 -3.45 3.30 0.72
N VAL A 79 -3.96 2.14 1.16
CA VAL A 79 -3.12 1.02 1.58
C VAL A 79 -3.53 -0.22 0.80
N ILE A 80 -2.55 -0.87 0.17
CA ILE A 80 -2.74 -2.16 -0.49
C ILE A 80 -2.04 -3.21 0.35
N MET A 81 -2.76 -4.27 0.70
CA MET A 81 -2.19 -5.42 1.41
C MET A 81 -1.84 -6.52 0.42
N VAL A 82 -0.70 -7.17 0.63
CA VAL A 82 -0.23 -8.28 -0.19
C VAL A 82 -0.05 -9.49 0.72
N SER A 83 -0.56 -10.65 0.32
CA SER A 83 -0.47 -11.85 1.17
C SER A 83 -0.48 -13.14 0.36
N ALA A 84 0.30 -14.12 0.82
CA ALA A 84 0.21 -15.50 0.31
C ALA A 84 -0.98 -16.25 0.94
N TYR A 85 -1.69 -15.64 1.89
CA TYR A 85 -2.75 -16.29 2.65
C TYR A 85 -4.06 -15.50 2.55
N PRO A 86 -4.68 -15.45 1.35
CA PRO A 86 -5.88 -14.63 1.16
C PRO A 86 -7.06 -15.03 2.04
N ARG A 87 -7.17 -16.32 2.37
CA ARG A 87 -8.27 -16.80 3.21
C ARG A 87 -8.22 -16.23 4.62
N VAL A 88 -7.01 -15.97 5.14
CA VAL A 88 -6.87 -15.37 6.46
C VAL A 88 -7.42 -13.94 6.46
N LEU A 89 -7.11 -13.18 5.41
CA LEU A 89 -7.62 -11.82 5.29
C LEU A 89 -9.13 -11.80 5.11
N GLU A 90 -9.68 -12.73 4.35
CA GLU A 90 -11.14 -12.82 4.16
C GLU A 90 -11.84 -13.11 5.49
N SER A 91 -11.29 -13.99 6.33
CA SER A 91 -11.92 -14.36 7.59
C SER A 91 -11.74 -13.31 8.69
N LEU A 92 -10.67 -12.54 8.66
CA LEU A 92 -10.36 -11.53 9.68
C LEU A 92 -10.72 -10.11 9.23
N GLY A 93 -11.21 -9.95 8.00
CA GLY A 93 -11.40 -8.64 7.40
C GLY A 93 -10.12 -8.10 6.80
N ASN A 94 -10.19 -6.94 6.21
CA ASN A 94 -9.06 -6.35 5.47
C ASN A 94 -8.31 -5.28 6.26
N TYR A 95 -8.59 -5.15 7.56
CA TYR A 95 -7.94 -4.17 8.45
C TYR A 95 -8.06 -2.72 7.96
N GLY A 96 -9.06 -2.45 7.11
CA GLY A 96 -9.25 -1.12 6.54
C GLY A 96 -8.45 -0.86 5.28
N SER A 97 -7.76 -1.88 4.72
CA SER A 97 -7.02 -1.70 3.48
C SER A 97 -7.95 -1.33 2.32
N ASP A 98 -7.41 -0.57 1.37
CA ASP A 98 -8.18 -0.12 0.22
C ASP A 98 -8.22 -1.16 -0.88
N ASP A 99 -7.24 -2.05 -0.93
CA ASP A 99 -7.22 -3.18 -1.84
C ASP A 99 -6.33 -4.28 -1.28
N PHE A 100 -6.35 -5.42 -1.96
CA PHE A 100 -5.63 -6.60 -1.53
C PHE A 100 -5.17 -7.38 -2.77
N VAL A 101 -3.92 -7.83 -2.77
CA VAL A 101 -3.36 -8.64 -3.86
C VAL A 101 -2.78 -9.93 -3.29
N ALA A 102 -3.20 -11.06 -3.86
CA ALA A 102 -2.73 -12.37 -3.42
C ALA A 102 -1.39 -12.73 -4.06
N LYS A 103 -0.48 -13.31 -3.27
CA LYS A 103 0.76 -13.91 -3.77
C LYS A 103 0.48 -15.36 -4.17
N PRO A 104 1.11 -15.91 -5.19
CA PRO A 104 1.97 -15.21 -6.14
C PRO A 104 1.14 -14.30 -7.06
N PHE A 105 1.69 -13.18 -7.45
CA PHE A 105 0.99 -12.24 -8.32
C PHE A 105 1.86 -11.90 -9.53
N ASP A 106 1.20 -11.53 -10.64
CA ASP A 106 1.89 -10.92 -11.76
C ASP A 106 2.10 -9.44 -11.46
N LEU A 107 3.12 -8.84 -12.03
CA LEU A 107 3.37 -7.42 -11.83
C LEU A 107 2.19 -6.56 -12.29
N SER A 108 1.43 -7.04 -13.30
CA SER A 108 0.22 -6.34 -13.76
C SER A 108 -0.87 -6.31 -12.68
N ASP A 109 -0.95 -7.33 -11.83
CA ASP A 109 -1.93 -7.34 -10.73
C ASP A 109 -1.66 -6.19 -9.76
N ILE A 110 -0.40 -5.96 -9.44
CA ILE A 110 0.01 -4.86 -8.55
C ILE A 110 -0.21 -3.50 -9.23
N THR A 111 0.21 -3.35 -10.48
CA THR A 111 0.06 -2.06 -11.16
C THR A 111 -1.41 -1.70 -11.38
N ASP A 112 -2.25 -2.69 -11.66
CA ASP A 112 -3.70 -2.47 -11.80
C ASP A 112 -4.33 -2.06 -10.47
N ALA A 113 -3.96 -2.72 -9.36
CA ALA A 113 -4.46 -2.37 -8.05
C ALA A 113 -4.06 -0.94 -7.67
N ILE A 114 -2.82 -0.55 -7.93
CA ILE A 114 -2.33 0.80 -7.67
C ILE A 114 -3.13 1.83 -8.47
N LYS A 115 -3.30 1.61 -9.77
CA LYS A 115 -4.06 2.51 -10.63
C LYS A 115 -5.50 2.65 -10.17
N ASN A 116 -6.12 1.54 -9.82
CA ASN A 116 -7.51 1.54 -9.35
C ASN A 116 -7.66 2.33 -8.05
N CYS A 117 -6.73 2.18 -7.12
CA CYS A 117 -6.78 2.93 -5.86
C CYS A 117 -6.61 4.43 -6.08
N PHE A 118 -5.69 4.83 -6.96
CA PHE A 118 -5.51 6.25 -7.26
C PHE A 118 -6.70 6.83 -8.03
N LEU A 119 -7.30 6.05 -8.93
CA LEU A 119 -8.49 6.49 -9.66
C LEU A 119 -9.68 6.68 -8.72
N LYS A 120 -9.87 5.79 -7.77
CA LYS A 120 -10.92 5.92 -6.76
C LYS A 120 -10.73 7.20 -5.94
N ALA A 121 -9.51 7.44 -5.46
CA ALA A 121 -9.22 8.65 -4.69
C ALA A 121 -9.48 9.91 -5.51
N GLY A 122 -9.04 9.92 -6.78
CA GLY A 122 -9.29 11.02 -7.68
C GLY A 122 -10.76 11.23 -7.99
N ASN A 123 -11.49 10.15 -8.22
CA ASN A 123 -12.92 10.21 -8.49
C ASN A 123 -13.69 10.70 -7.26
N ASP A 124 -13.31 10.29 -6.08
CA ASP A 124 -13.94 10.78 -4.85
C ASP A 124 -13.76 12.29 -4.70
N VAL A 125 -12.54 12.79 -4.97
CA VAL A 125 -12.25 14.22 -4.95
C VAL A 125 -13.05 14.96 -6.05
N GLU A 126 -13.05 14.44 -7.26
CA GLU A 126 -13.79 15.02 -8.38
C GLU A 126 -15.29 15.03 -8.10
N HIS A 127 -15.81 13.96 -7.53
CA HIS A 127 -17.22 13.87 -7.18
C HIS A 127 -17.59 14.93 -6.13
N ALA A 128 -16.75 15.12 -5.13
CA ALA A 128 -16.97 16.16 -4.13
C ALA A 128 -16.99 17.56 -4.77
N ASP A 129 -16.09 17.81 -5.72
CA ASP A 129 -16.05 19.06 -6.45
C ASP A 129 -17.28 19.27 -7.33
N CYS A 130 -17.78 18.21 -7.91
CA CYS A 130 -18.96 18.27 -8.79
C CYS A 130 -20.26 18.55 -8.01
N ASP A 131 -20.28 18.31 -6.72
CA ASP A 131 -21.44 18.56 -5.88
C ASP A 131 -21.66 20.06 -5.60
N PHE A 132 -20.70 20.86 -5.99
CA PHE A 132 -20.82 22.30 -5.92
C PHE A 132 -21.31 22.90 -7.24
#